data_57e557b13b16936c07923278abc57fdb
#
_entry.id   57e557b13b16936c07923278abc57fdb
#
_cell.length_a   1.000
_cell.length_b   1.000
_cell.length_c   1.000
_cell.angle_alpha   90.00
_cell.angle_beta   90.00
_cell.angle_gamma   90.00
#
_symmetry.space_group_name_H-M   'P 1'
#
loop_
_entity.id
_entity.type
_entity.pdbx_description
1 polymer ?
#
loop_
_entity_poly.entity_id
_entity_poly.type
_entity_poly.pdbx_seq_one_letter_code
_entity_poly.pdbx_strand_id
1 'polypeptide(L)'
;ALSPMTEGLSRTPDMPYHIKEQPTLTFVARQEGEAWNRPFVAVYEPSSVKEPGNIVSVTFPEVQSEEKGSHIGICINQKDGRVDHILSSDNRSDICRLGQMSASASYALWGEKEGKDCMAFLGGGTFLQTPQIMIKSVIPVNVLLESKQGKWCYTASNNCTIIIKGKEF
;
A
#
# COMPACT_ATOMS: atom_id res chain seq x y z
N ALA A 1 19.54 1.58 14.06
CA ALA A 1 20.98 1.39 14.11
C ALA A 1 21.46 0.74 12.82
N LEU A 2 22.59 1.21 12.29
CA LEU A 2 23.26 0.56 11.15
C LEU A 2 24.23 -0.48 11.71
N SER A 3 24.09 -1.73 11.31
CA SER A 3 25.01 -2.81 11.68
C SER A 3 25.72 -3.33 10.43
N PRO A 4 27.05 -3.50 10.44
CA PRO A 4 27.72 -4.19 9.36
C PRO A 4 27.27 -5.65 9.34
N MET A 5 27.03 -6.19 8.14
CA MET A 5 26.71 -7.60 7.98
C MET A 5 27.91 -8.47 8.32
N THR A 6 27.73 -9.47 9.14
CA THR A 6 28.74 -10.51 9.38
C THR A 6 28.85 -11.42 8.15
N GLU A 7 30.06 -11.88 7.84
CA GLU A 7 30.44 -12.64 6.63
C GLU A 7 29.58 -13.87 6.27
N GLY A 8 28.71 -14.32 7.16
CA GLY A 8 27.95 -15.56 6.99
C GLY A 8 26.74 -15.50 6.08
N LEU A 9 26.18 -14.34 5.80
CA LEU A 9 24.87 -14.19 5.12
C LEU A 9 24.95 -13.88 3.62
N SER A 10 26.14 -13.63 3.07
CA SER A 10 26.31 -13.22 1.66
C SER A 10 26.68 -14.36 0.70
N ARG A 11 26.64 -15.61 1.13
CA ARG A 11 27.03 -16.74 0.28
C ARG A 11 25.83 -17.40 -0.40
N THR A 12 25.26 -16.72 -1.38
CA THR A 12 24.60 -17.44 -2.48
C THR A 12 25.67 -17.83 -3.50
N PRO A 13 25.70 -19.08 -4.00
CA PRO A 13 26.73 -19.57 -4.93
C PRO A 13 26.88 -18.73 -6.19
N ASP A 14 25.85 -18.03 -6.60
CA ASP A 14 25.76 -17.29 -7.87
C ASP A 14 26.03 -15.78 -7.75
N MET A 15 26.42 -15.27 -6.59
CA MET A 15 26.74 -13.84 -6.46
C MET A 15 28.13 -13.52 -7.01
N PRO A 16 28.26 -12.48 -7.89
CA PRO A 16 29.54 -12.05 -8.43
C PRO A 16 30.56 -11.71 -7.34
N TYR A 17 31.81 -12.09 -7.54
CA TYR A 17 32.91 -11.97 -6.55
C TYR A 17 33.14 -10.53 -6.05
N HIS A 18 32.91 -9.53 -6.88
CA HIS A 18 33.08 -8.11 -6.50
C HIS A 18 32.10 -7.59 -5.46
N ILE A 19 30.97 -8.29 -5.21
CA ILE A 19 30.03 -7.93 -4.15
C ILE A 19 30.54 -8.36 -2.76
N LYS A 20 31.51 -9.28 -2.70
CA LYS A 20 32.09 -9.78 -1.44
C LYS A 20 32.94 -8.75 -0.71
N GLU A 21 33.43 -7.75 -1.40
CA GLU A 21 34.34 -6.73 -0.85
C GLU A 21 33.62 -5.50 -0.30
N GLN A 22 32.31 -5.37 -0.58
CA GLN A 22 31.52 -4.27 -0.06
C GLN A 22 30.67 -4.72 1.12
N PRO A 23 30.77 -4.07 2.29
CA PRO A 23 29.90 -4.37 3.42
C PRO A 23 28.46 -4.09 3.05
N THR A 24 27.59 -5.08 3.20
CA THR A 24 26.15 -4.86 3.07
C THR A 24 25.67 -4.08 4.26
N LEU A 25 25.16 -2.86 4.04
CA LEU A 25 24.56 -2.08 5.08
C LEU A 25 23.24 -2.74 5.50
N THR A 26 23.15 -3.12 6.76
CA THR A 26 21.93 -3.67 7.34
C THR A 26 21.27 -2.60 8.20
N PHE A 27 20.05 -2.24 7.83
CA PHE A 27 19.20 -1.38 8.65
C PHE A 27 18.42 -2.25 9.64
N VAL A 28 18.62 -2.01 10.93
CA VAL A 28 17.85 -2.66 11.99
C VAL A 28 16.98 -1.62 12.68
N ALA A 29 15.68 -1.73 12.53
CA ALA A 29 14.71 -0.96 13.30
C ALA A 29 14.14 -1.85 14.41
N ARG A 30 14.07 -1.32 15.62
CA ARG A 30 13.50 -2.00 16.79
C ARG A 30 12.39 -1.15 17.36
N GLN A 31 11.25 -1.77 17.63
CA GLN A 31 10.12 -1.18 18.30
C GLN A 31 9.87 -1.91 19.62
N GLU A 32 9.60 -1.17 20.67
CA GLU A 32 9.20 -1.72 21.97
C GLU A 32 7.68 -1.81 22.05
N GLY A 33 7.16 -2.86 22.71
CA GLY A 33 5.75 -3.10 22.94
C GLY A 33 5.22 -4.34 22.22
N GLU A 34 3.91 -4.52 22.30
CA GLU A 34 3.22 -5.69 21.73
C GLU A 34 3.03 -5.48 20.23
N ALA A 35 3.59 -6.40 19.43
CA ALA A 35 3.61 -6.30 17.96
C ALA A 35 2.21 -6.27 17.33
N TRP A 36 1.23 -6.94 17.94
CA TRP A 36 -0.15 -6.94 17.46
C TRP A 36 -0.91 -5.63 17.71
N ASN A 37 -0.50 -4.82 18.69
CA ASN A 37 -1.08 -3.50 18.95
C ASN A 37 -0.34 -2.37 18.20
N ARG A 38 0.89 -2.65 17.76
CA ARG A 38 1.75 -1.71 17.05
C ARG A 38 2.50 -2.44 15.95
N PRO A 39 1.83 -2.75 14.84
CA PRO A 39 2.46 -3.45 13.74
C PRO A 39 3.63 -2.64 13.18
N PHE A 40 4.69 -3.34 12.81
CA PHE A 40 5.86 -2.73 12.18
C PHE A 40 5.54 -2.43 10.72
N VAL A 41 5.74 -1.17 10.31
CA VAL A 41 5.53 -0.73 8.93
C VAL A 41 6.83 -0.21 8.36
N ALA A 42 7.20 -0.66 7.17
CA ALA A 42 8.34 -0.17 6.43
C ALA A 42 7.97 0.06 4.96
N VAL A 43 8.44 1.17 4.41
CA VAL A 43 8.31 1.49 2.99
C VAL A 43 9.70 1.45 2.38
N TYR A 44 9.86 0.63 1.34
CA TYR A 44 11.12 0.48 0.61
C TYR A 44 10.95 1.01 -0.80
N GLU A 45 11.78 1.94 -1.20
CA GLU A 45 11.84 2.44 -2.57
C GLU A 45 13.18 2.07 -3.19
N PRO A 46 13.22 1.13 -4.15
CA PRO A 46 14.43 0.87 -4.92
C PRO A 46 14.80 2.12 -5.73
N SER A 47 16.04 2.55 -5.63
CA SER A 47 16.53 3.70 -6.39
C SER A 47 17.95 3.48 -6.86
N SER A 48 18.35 4.16 -7.93
CA SER A 48 19.71 4.17 -8.46
C SER A 48 20.13 5.59 -8.84
N VAL A 49 21.40 5.78 -9.18
CA VAL A 49 21.88 7.08 -9.67
C VAL A 49 21.17 7.51 -10.97
N LYS A 50 20.76 6.54 -11.81
CA LYS A 50 20.07 6.79 -13.08
C LYS A 50 18.56 6.95 -12.88
N GLU A 51 18.01 6.28 -11.87
CA GLU A 51 16.59 6.27 -11.53
C GLU A 51 16.43 6.66 -10.06
N PRO A 52 16.48 7.94 -9.74
CA PRO A 52 16.32 8.41 -8.38
C PRO A 52 14.90 8.12 -7.88
N GLY A 53 14.79 7.82 -6.59
CA GLY A 53 13.51 7.55 -5.96
C GLY A 53 12.47 8.65 -6.21
N ASN A 54 11.21 8.25 -6.24
CA ASN A 54 10.05 9.13 -6.52
C ASN A 54 9.33 9.58 -5.25
N ILE A 55 9.53 8.91 -4.12
CA ILE A 55 8.90 9.24 -2.84
C ILE A 55 9.45 10.56 -2.29
N VAL A 56 8.54 11.48 -1.98
CA VAL A 56 8.84 12.76 -1.32
C VAL A 56 8.67 12.62 0.19
N SER A 57 7.56 12.02 0.61
CA SER A 57 7.27 11.81 2.03
C SER A 57 6.35 10.63 2.26
N VAL A 58 6.47 10.04 3.44
CA VAL A 58 5.58 9.00 3.96
C VAL A 58 5.04 9.46 5.29
N THR A 59 3.74 9.37 5.48
CA THR A 59 3.06 9.66 6.73
C THR A 59 2.18 8.49 7.15
N PHE A 60 1.85 8.40 8.43
CA PHE A 60 1.04 7.33 9.02
C PHE A 60 -0.19 7.94 9.69
N PRO A 61 -1.21 8.33 8.91
CA PRO A 61 -2.43 8.88 9.47
C PRO A 61 -3.19 7.84 10.28
N GLU A 62 -3.92 8.31 11.29
CA GLU A 62 -4.80 7.47 12.10
C GLU A 62 -5.95 6.92 11.24
N VAL A 63 -6.22 5.63 11.39
CA VAL A 63 -7.36 4.96 10.77
C VAL A 63 -8.54 5.00 11.74
N GLN A 64 -9.67 5.50 11.28
CA GLN A 64 -10.92 5.48 12.04
C GLN A 64 -11.64 4.16 11.80
N SER A 65 -12.05 3.49 12.87
CA SER A 65 -12.77 2.22 12.87
C SER A 65 -13.71 2.18 14.06
N GLU A 66 -14.87 1.55 13.93
CA GLU A 66 -15.84 1.37 15.03
C GLU A 66 -15.48 0.17 15.90
N GLU A 67 -14.78 -0.82 15.31
CA GLU A 67 -14.37 -2.02 16.01
C GLU A 67 -12.88 -1.97 16.41
N LYS A 68 -12.57 -2.71 17.45
CA LYS A 68 -11.18 -2.89 17.86
C LYS A 68 -10.48 -3.81 16.86
N GLY A 69 -9.34 -3.36 16.37
CA GLY A 69 -8.50 -4.13 15.44
C GLY A 69 -7.15 -3.47 15.23
N SER A 70 -6.28 -4.15 14.53
CA SER A 70 -5.00 -3.59 14.09
C SER A 70 -5.20 -2.99 12.71
N HIS A 71 -5.19 -1.66 12.65
CA HIS A 71 -5.36 -0.90 11.41
C HIS A 71 -4.15 -0.04 11.15
N ILE A 72 -3.71 0.00 9.90
CA ILE A 72 -2.56 0.79 9.47
C ILE A 72 -2.99 1.67 8.31
N GLY A 73 -2.76 2.98 8.47
CA GLY A 73 -2.89 3.97 7.42
C GLY A 73 -1.51 4.46 6.97
N ILE A 74 -1.28 4.52 5.67
CA ILE A 74 -0.06 5.07 5.08
C ILE A 74 -0.47 6.04 3.97
N CYS A 75 0.14 7.23 3.94
CA CYS A 75 0.05 8.15 2.81
C CYS A 75 1.45 8.37 2.25
N ILE A 76 1.62 8.18 0.95
CA ILE A 76 2.88 8.33 0.22
C ILE A 76 2.72 9.45 -0.79
N ASN A 77 3.46 10.55 -0.62
CA ASN A 77 3.53 11.63 -1.59
C ASN A 77 4.68 11.39 -2.55
N GLN A 78 4.42 11.52 -3.84
CA GLN A 78 5.38 11.30 -4.92
C GLN A 78 5.75 12.61 -5.63
N LYS A 79 6.93 12.66 -6.25
CA LYS A 79 7.47 13.83 -6.96
C LYS A 79 6.61 14.27 -8.14
N ASP A 80 5.91 13.34 -8.76
CA ASP A 80 5.03 13.59 -9.89
C ASP A 80 3.64 14.10 -9.50
N GLY A 81 3.45 14.40 -8.20
CA GLY A 81 2.19 14.90 -7.64
C GLY A 81 1.15 13.82 -7.34
N ARG A 82 1.49 12.54 -7.49
CA ARG A 82 0.63 11.43 -7.06
C ARG A 82 0.69 11.28 -5.54
N VAL A 83 -0.44 10.96 -4.95
CA VAL A 83 -0.58 10.58 -3.55
C VAL A 83 -1.22 9.21 -3.48
N ASP A 84 -0.57 8.27 -2.81
CA ASP A 84 -1.11 6.95 -2.54
C ASP A 84 -1.55 6.84 -1.09
N HIS A 85 -2.80 6.46 -0.89
CA HIS A 85 -3.40 6.16 0.40
C HIS A 85 -3.54 4.66 0.54
N ILE A 86 -2.92 4.08 1.56
CA ILE A 86 -2.89 2.64 1.79
C ILE A 86 -3.49 2.35 3.16
N LEU A 87 -4.42 1.41 3.18
CA LEU A 87 -5.06 0.92 4.40
C LEU A 87 -4.84 -0.58 4.49
N SER A 88 -4.40 -1.05 5.64
CA SER A 88 -4.34 -2.46 5.99
C SER A 88 -5.15 -2.69 7.27
N SER A 89 -5.94 -3.76 7.30
CA SER A 89 -6.77 -4.13 8.43
C SER A 89 -6.74 -5.64 8.66
N ASP A 90 -6.66 -6.06 9.90
CA ASP A 90 -6.84 -7.45 10.30
C ASP A 90 -8.33 -7.86 10.39
N ASN A 91 -9.23 -6.88 10.50
CA ASN A 91 -10.68 -7.08 10.49
C ASN A 91 -11.31 -6.62 9.17
N ARG A 92 -11.62 -7.58 8.28
CA ARG A 92 -12.23 -7.33 6.97
C ARG A 92 -13.70 -6.96 7.02
N SER A 93 -14.36 -7.19 8.14
CA SER A 93 -15.81 -6.98 8.27
C SER A 93 -16.14 -5.55 8.66
N ASP A 94 -15.17 -4.84 9.22
CA ASP A 94 -15.37 -3.45 9.64
C ASP A 94 -15.07 -2.46 8.50
N ILE A 95 -15.76 -1.33 8.52
CA ILE A 95 -15.49 -0.22 7.61
C ILE A 95 -14.47 0.70 8.24
N CYS A 96 -13.24 0.55 7.79
CA CYS A 96 -12.14 1.43 8.18
C CYS A 96 -12.08 2.67 7.28
N ARG A 97 -11.75 3.83 7.85
CA ARG A 97 -11.63 5.11 7.13
C ARG A 97 -10.24 5.68 7.25
N LEU A 98 -9.67 6.06 6.11
CA LEU A 98 -8.39 6.75 6.00
C LEU A 98 -8.59 8.01 5.15
N GLY A 99 -8.74 9.17 5.80
CA GLY A 99 -9.08 10.41 5.10
C GLY A 99 -10.41 10.29 4.36
N GLN A 100 -10.38 10.43 3.04
CA GLN A 100 -11.57 10.32 2.17
C GLN A 100 -11.81 8.90 1.63
N MET A 101 -10.92 7.96 1.92
CA MET A 101 -11.11 6.55 1.58
C MET A 101 -11.82 5.80 2.70
N SER A 102 -12.77 4.95 2.35
CA SER A 102 -13.41 3.99 3.25
C SER A 102 -13.35 2.60 2.64
N ALA A 103 -12.99 1.60 3.43
CA ALA A 103 -12.90 0.23 2.93
C ALA A 103 -13.25 -0.80 4.00
N SER A 104 -13.84 -1.92 3.56
CA SER A 104 -14.02 -3.15 4.31
C SER A 104 -13.22 -4.23 3.61
N ALA A 105 -11.93 -4.38 4.01
CA ALA A 105 -10.93 -5.17 3.31
C ALA A 105 -9.74 -5.50 4.20
N SER A 106 -8.98 -6.54 3.83
CA SER A 106 -7.66 -6.77 4.42
C SER A 106 -6.65 -5.72 3.97
N TYR A 107 -6.81 -5.23 2.75
CA TYR A 107 -5.92 -4.25 2.16
C TYR A 107 -6.68 -3.38 1.15
N ALA A 108 -6.50 -2.08 1.21
CA ALA A 108 -7.04 -1.15 0.24
C ALA A 108 -5.97 -0.12 -0.14
N LEU A 109 -5.97 0.27 -1.42
CA LEU A 109 -5.12 1.34 -1.92
C LEU A 109 -5.95 2.26 -2.80
N TRP A 110 -5.74 3.54 -2.64
CA TRP A 110 -6.28 4.59 -3.47
C TRP A 110 -5.16 5.55 -3.89
N GLY A 111 -4.96 5.67 -5.20
CA GLY A 111 -4.04 6.63 -5.79
C GLY A 111 -4.81 7.80 -6.39
N GLU A 112 -4.42 9.02 -6.04
CA GLU A 112 -4.93 10.25 -6.64
C GLU A 112 -3.78 11.08 -7.21
N LYS A 113 -4.13 11.88 -8.23
CA LYS A 113 -3.23 12.87 -8.81
C LYS A 113 -4.04 14.11 -9.17
N GLU A 114 -3.63 15.28 -8.68
CA GLU A 114 -4.32 16.55 -8.88
C GLU A 114 -5.82 16.50 -8.51
N GLY A 115 -6.15 15.81 -7.39
CA GLY A 115 -7.51 15.63 -6.90
C GLY A 115 -8.41 14.74 -7.77
N LYS A 116 -7.80 13.92 -8.64
CA LYS A 116 -8.52 12.94 -9.45
C LYS A 116 -8.02 11.54 -9.12
N ASP A 117 -8.96 10.63 -8.91
CA ASP A 117 -8.63 9.22 -8.71
C ASP A 117 -7.95 8.68 -9.97
N CYS A 118 -6.82 8.02 -9.81
CA CYS A 118 -6.07 7.40 -10.91
C CYS A 118 -5.90 5.89 -10.72
N MET A 119 -6.08 5.39 -9.50
CA MET A 119 -5.95 3.98 -9.17
C MET A 119 -6.78 3.64 -7.93
N ALA A 120 -7.33 2.43 -7.90
CA ALA A 120 -7.89 1.82 -6.70
C ALA A 120 -7.59 0.33 -6.67
N PHE A 121 -7.28 -0.19 -5.49
CA PHE A 121 -7.10 -1.61 -5.24
C PHE A 121 -7.89 -2.02 -4.01
N LEU A 122 -8.70 -3.06 -4.15
CA LEU A 122 -9.41 -3.73 -3.07
C LEU A 122 -8.85 -5.13 -2.92
N GLY A 123 -8.24 -5.45 -1.81
CA GLY A 123 -7.61 -6.74 -1.53
C GLY A 123 -8.34 -7.53 -0.44
N GLY A 124 -8.98 -8.65 -0.81
CA GLY A 124 -9.71 -9.52 0.11
C GLY A 124 -10.85 -8.82 0.83
N GLY A 125 -11.56 -7.90 0.14
CA GLY A 125 -12.60 -7.07 0.73
C GLY A 125 -13.92 -7.11 -0.02
N THR A 126 -14.94 -6.49 0.55
CA THR A 126 -16.29 -6.38 -0.02
C THR A 126 -16.67 -4.94 -0.38
N PHE A 127 -15.89 -3.96 0.10
CA PHE A 127 -16.22 -2.57 -0.10
C PHE A 127 -14.96 -1.69 -0.17
N LEU A 128 -14.95 -0.76 -1.13
CA LEU A 128 -14.02 0.37 -1.21
C LEU A 128 -14.77 1.57 -1.75
N GLN A 129 -14.59 2.72 -1.11
CA GLN A 129 -15.10 4.00 -1.59
C GLN A 129 -14.01 5.06 -1.50
N THR A 130 -13.88 5.82 -2.56
CA THR A 130 -13.06 7.04 -2.69
C THR A 130 -13.96 8.19 -3.16
N PRO A 131 -13.46 9.41 -3.36
CA PRO A 131 -14.28 10.50 -3.91
C PRO A 131 -14.93 10.23 -5.27
N GLN A 132 -14.34 9.38 -6.10
CA GLN A 132 -14.84 9.15 -7.46
C GLN A 132 -15.15 7.68 -7.78
N ILE A 133 -14.66 6.74 -6.95
CA ILE A 133 -14.76 5.29 -7.19
C ILE A 133 -15.52 4.64 -6.05
N MET A 134 -16.40 3.70 -6.39
CA MET A 134 -17.00 2.78 -5.44
C MET A 134 -16.92 1.36 -5.98
N ILE A 135 -16.43 0.44 -5.17
CA ILE A 135 -16.38 -1.00 -5.45
C ILE A 135 -17.19 -1.72 -4.38
N LYS A 136 -18.12 -2.58 -4.80
CA LYS A 136 -18.95 -3.40 -3.91
C LYS A 136 -18.99 -4.84 -4.39
N SER A 137 -18.95 -5.76 -3.44
CA SER A 137 -19.13 -7.19 -3.69
C SER A 137 -19.86 -7.85 -2.52
N VAL A 138 -20.57 -8.94 -2.79
CA VAL A 138 -21.23 -9.77 -1.77
C VAL A 138 -20.23 -10.66 -1.04
N ILE A 139 -19.17 -11.07 -1.73
CA ILE A 139 -18.10 -11.90 -1.22
C ILE A 139 -16.77 -11.17 -1.30
N PRO A 140 -15.77 -11.50 -0.47
CA PRO A 140 -14.45 -10.89 -0.58
C PRO A 140 -13.84 -11.10 -1.97
N VAL A 141 -13.37 -10.00 -2.58
CA VAL A 141 -12.74 -9.99 -3.92
C VAL A 141 -11.42 -9.26 -3.90
N ASN A 142 -10.61 -9.52 -4.92
CA ASN A 142 -9.47 -8.68 -5.26
C ASN A 142 -9.82 -7.92 -6.54
N VAL A 143 -9.74 -6.60 -6.49
CA VAL A 143 -10.03 -5.73 -7.64
C VAL A 143 -8.89 -4.72 -7.79
N LEU A 144 -8.32 -4.66 -8.98
CA LEU A 144 -7.42 -3.58 -9.39
C LEU A 144 -8.13 -2.75 -10.44
N LEU A 145 -8.20 -1.45 -10.24
CA LEU A 145 -8.76 -0.46 -11.14
C LEU A 145 -7.71 0.61 -11.41
N GLU A 146 -7.40 0.86 -12.67
CA GLU A 146 -6.40 1.84 -13.08
C GLU A 146 -6.90 2.72 -14.22
N SER A 147 -6.60 4.02 -14.16
CA SER A 147 -6.83 4.94 -15.26
C SER A 147 -5.59 4.99 -16.16
N LYS A 148 -5.72 4.47 -17.39
CA LYS A 148 -4.67 4.50 -18.42
C LYS A 148 -5.11 5.38 -19.58
N GLN A 149 -4.40 6.47 -19.83
CA GLN A 149 -4.72 7.43 -20.90
C GLN A 149 -6.18 7.92 -20.86
N GLY A 150 -6.70 8.18 -19.66
CA GLY A 150 -8.08 8.65 -19.45
C GLY A 150 -9.17 7.57 -19.57
N LYS A 151 -8.80 6.31 -19.78
CA LYS A 151 -9.71 5.17 -19.79
C LYS A 151 -9.49 4.32 -18.55
N TRP A 152 -10.58 3.88 -17.93
CA TRP A 152 -10.53 2.96 -16.81
C TRP A 152 -10.42 1.51 -17.30
N CYS A 153 -9.45 0.79 -16.73
CA CYS A 153 -9.26 -0.65 -16.93
C CYS A 153 -9.35 -1.32 -15.56
N TYR A 154 -9.95 -2.50 -15.48
CA TYR A 154 -10.01 -3.25 -14.24
C TYR A 154 -9.74 -4.72 -14.42
N THR A 155 -9.29 -5.35 -13.33
CA THR A 155 -9.18 -6.80 -13.18
C THR A 155 -9.81 -7.16 -11.85
N ALA A 156 -10.68 -8.17 -11.83
CA ALA A 156 -11.35 -8.63 -10.62
C ALA A 156 -11.27 -10.16 -10.51
N SER A 157 -11.13 -10.68 -9.29
CA SER A 157 -11.09 -12.13 -9.04
C SER A 157 -12.48 -12.79 -9.11
N ASN A 158 -13.54 -12.01 -8.90
CA ASN A 158 -14.94 -12.45 -8.94
C ASN A 158 -15.85 -11.28 -9.34
N ASN A 159 -17.14 -11.55 -9.49
CA ASN A 159 -18.14 -10.53 -9.80
C ASN A 159 -18.18 -9.46 -8.70
N CYS A 160 -18.17 -8.22 -9.12
CA CYS A 160 -18.30 -7.05 -8.27
C CYS A 160 -18.97 -5.92 -9.06
N THR A 161 -19.54 -4.97 -8.34
CA THR A 161 -20.06 -3.72 -8.92
C THR A 161 -19.00 -2.65 -8.78
N ILE A 162 -18.66 -2.00 -9.88
CA ILE A 162 -17.72 -0.87 -9.94
C ILE A 162 -18.49 0.36 -10.41
N ILE A 163 -18.47 1.43 -9.63
CA ILE A 163 -19.09 2.71 -9.98
C ILE A 163 -18.00 3.76 -10.01
N ILE A 164 -17.88 4.49 -11.13
CA ILE A 164 -16.93 5.58 -11.30
C ILE A 164 -17.69 6.85 -11.67
N LYS A 165 -17.56 7.89 -10.84
CA LYS A 165 -18.27 9.16 -11.02
C LYS A 165 -19.78 8.97 -11.26
N GLY A 166 -20.39 8.03 -10.53
CA GLY A 166 -21.81 7.72 -10.63
C GLY A 166 -22.25 6.86 -11.83
N LYS A 167 -21.31 6.39 -12.66
CA LYS A 167 -21.59 5.43 -13.74
C LYS A 167 -21.11 4.03 -13.33
N GLU A 168 -21.97 3.06 -13.49
CA GLU A 168 -21.65 1.63 -13.26
C GLU A 168 -20.92 1.04 -14.46
N PHE A 169 -19.96 0.12 -14.18
CA PHE A 169 -19.12 -0.58 -15.15
C PHE A 169 -19.23 -2.09 -14.95
#